data_14ab68f0147b276280cdec95169f8be1
#
_entry.id   14ab68f0147b276280cdec95169f8be1
#
_cell.length_a   1.000
_cell.length_b   1.000
_cell.length_c   1.000
_cell.angle_alpha   90.00
_cell.angle_beta   90.00
_cell.angle_gamma   90.00
#
_symmetry.space_group_name_H-M   'P 1'
#
loop_
_entity.id
_entity.type
_entity.pdbx_description
1 polymer ?
#
loop_
_entity_poly.entity_id
_entity_poly.type
_entity_poly.pdbx_seq_one_letter_code
_entity_poly.pdbx_strand_id
1 'polypeptide(L)'
;MKQAPRQIATAIVEQLQADPAFTDLCLEPQIAGPGFINLTIRPERLAAEVSARLGDERLGVPAVSNAAPVVVDFSSPNIAKEMHVGHLRSTIIGDSLARVLEFRGHPVLRLNHVGDWGTQFGMLITHLKQVAPEALDTADAFDLGDLVAFYREAKKRFDDDAAFQSTSRDEVVKLQGGDPVSLKAWVLLCDQSRREFQKIYDRLDIRLSERGESFYNPFLPAVIDGLKAAELLVTDEGAQCVFLEGVQGKDGKPLPVIVQKSDGGFNYATTDLAAIRYRFGAAPEGDGARRVVYVTDAGQTNHFAGVFQVAERAGWIPD
;
A
#
# COMPACT_ATOMS: atom_id res chain seq x y z
N MET A 1 41.88 -7.92 5.55
CA MET A 1 43.03 -7.09 5.97
C MET A 1 43.44 -7.52 7.37
N LYS A 2 44.74 -7.80 7.59
CA LYS A 2 45.27 -8.23 8.91
C LYS A 2 45.86 -7.07 9.74
N GLN A 3 45.39 -5.83 9.52
CA GLN A 3 45.89 -4.65 10.25
C GLN A 3 44.91 -4.24 11.35
N ALA A 4 45.43 -3.66 12.43
CA ALA A 4 44.62 -3.14 13.52
C ALA A 4 43.73 -1.97 12.99
N PRO A 5 42.46 -1.86 13.40
CA PRO A 5 41.56 -0.81 12.90
C PRO A 5 42.12 0.61 13.02
N ARG A 6 42.87 0.90 14.10
CA ARG A 6 43.52 2.21 14.29
C ARG A 6 44.62 2.51 13.26
N GLN A 7 45.37 1.49 12.81
CA GLN A 7 46.38 1.65 11.76
C GLN A 7 45.73 1.94 10.41
N ILE A 8 44.58 1.28 10.13
CA ILE A 8 43.81 1.55 8.93
C ILE A 8 43.28 2.99 8.98
N ALA A 9 42.73 3.42 10.12
CA ALA A 9 42.24 4.78 10.31
C ALA A 9 43.35 5.83 10.11
N THR A 10 44.57 5.58 10.60
CA THR A 10 45.72 6.46 10.39
C THR A 10 46.02 6.61 8.88
N ALA A 11 46.12 5.50 8.16
CA ALA A 11 46.38 5.55 6.72
C ALA A 11 45.29 6.28 5.93
N ILE A 12 44.02 6.13 6.35
CA ILE A 12 42.88 6.88 5.75
C ILE A 12 43.03 8.38 6.03
N VAL A 13 43.32 8.75 7.28
CA VAL A 13 43.47 10.17 7.67
C VAL A 13 44.62 10.82 6.89
N GLU A 14 45.77 10.15 6.74
CA GLU A 14 46.89 10.64 5.94
C GLU A 14 46.49 10.93 4.48
N GLN A 15 45.69 10.05 3.87
CA GLN A 15 45.17 10.28 2.51
C GLN A 15 44.15 11.43 2.47
N LEU A 16 43.29 11.56 3.44
CA LEU A 16 42.31 12.65 3.53
C LEU A 16 43.04 14.01 3.70
N GLN A 17 44.06 14.07 4.52
CA GLN A 17 44.86 15.31 4.75
C GLN A 17 45.67 15.70 3.52
N ALA A 18 46.00 14.75 2.66
CA ALA A 18 46.70 15.02 1.39
C ALA A 18 45.75 15.52 0.29
N ASP A 19 44.44 15.40 0.47
CA ASP A 19 43.43 15.85 -0.49
C ASP A 19 43.03 17.32 -0.23
N PRO A 20 43.35 18.26 -1.16
CA PRO A 20 42.97 19.66 -1.04
C PRO A 20 41.48 19.89 -0.91
N ALA A 21 40.65 19.09 -1.61
CA ALA A 21 39.19 19.22 -1.52
C ALA A 21 38.69 18.86 -0.12
N PHE A 22 39.27 17.86 0.52
CA PHE A 22 38.94 17.49 1.89
C PHE A 22 39.38 18.57 2.89
N THR A 23 40.62 19.08 2.77
CA THR A 23 41.17 20.11 3.68
C THR A 23 40.47 21.47 3.56
N ASP A 24 39.88 21.77 2.40
CA ASP A 24 38.99 22.93 2.21
C ASP A 24 37.62 22.73 2.92
N LEU A 25 37.14 21.51 2.98
CA LEU A 25 35.83 21.17 3.56
C LEU A 25 35.88 20.96 5.06
N CYS A 26 36.89 20.25 5.55
CA CYS A 26 36.99 19.79 6.94
C CYS A 26 38.21 20.34 7.68
N LEU A 27 38.08 20.43 9.01
CA LEU A 27 39.19 20.57 9.90
C LEU A 27 40.00 19.26 9.96
N GLU A 28 41.13 19.27 10.64
CA GLU A 28 41.96 18.07 10.82
C GLU A 28 41.18 16.93 11.43
N PRO A 29 41.13 15.74 10.77
CA PRO A 29 40.44 14.57 11.31
C PRO A 29 41.04 14.06 12.62
N GLN A 30 40.23 13.63 13.54
CA GLN A 30 40.65 13.10 14.83
C GLN A 30 40.35 11.60 14.93
N ILE A 31 41.36 10.80 15.22
CA ILE A 31 41.19 9.36 15.44
C ILE A 31 40.84 9.12 16.92
N ALA A 32 39.66 8.54 17.17
CA ALA A 32 39.14 8.22 18.48
C ALA A 32 38.97 6.71 18.67
N GLY A 33 39.11 6.25 19.91
CA GLY A 33 38.87 4.86 20.31
C GLY A 33 39.65 3.85 19.45
N PRO A 34 39.00 2.73 19.04
CA PRO A 34 39.66 1.65 18.31
C PRO A 34 39.96 1.96 16.84
N GLY A 35 39.51 3.10 16.30
CA GLY A 35 39.71 3.48 14.89
C GLY A 35 38.59 4.28 14.28
N PHE A 36 37.77 4.96 15.10
CA PHE A 36 36.79 5.95 14.61
C PHE A 36 37.53 7.19 14.12
N ILE A 37 37.08 7.73 12.99
CA ILE A 37 37.57 8.98 12.43
C ILE A 37 36.49 10.04 12.59
N ASN A 38 36.73 11.02 13.44
CA ASN A 38 35.81 12.14 13.64
C ASN A 38 36.16 13.24 12.64
N LEU A 39 35.17 13.64 11.86
CA LEU A 39 35.26 14.73 10.87
C LEU A 39 34.50 15.94 11.37
N THR A 40 35.10 17.12 11.29
CA THR A 40 34.46 18.39 11.64
C THR A 40 34.49 19.29 10.40
N ILE A 41 33.31 19.64 9.89
CA ILE A 41 33.18 20.59 8.77
C ILE A 41 33.63 21.99 9.26
N ARG A 42 34.37 22.69 8.41
CA ARG A 42 34.76 24.08 8.72
C ARG A 42 33.54 24.97 8.87
N PRO A 43 33.45 25.77 9.94
CA PRO A 43 32.30 26.65 10.17
C PRO A 43 32.02 27.60 9.01
N GLU A 44 33.07 28.09 8.36
CA GLU A 44 32.98 28.99 7.21
C GLU A 44 32.33 28.31 5.99
N ARG A 45 32.64 27.05 5.77
CA ARG A 45 32.01 26.23 4.70
C ARG A 45 30.53 25.97 5.02
N LEU A 46 30.22 25.62 6.27
CA LEU A 46 28.86 25.44 6.68
C LEU A 46 28.02 26.73 6.54
N ALA A 47 28.58 27.87 6.96
CA ALA A 47 27.94 29.17 6.81
C ALA A 47 27.71 29.55 5.36
N ALA A 48 28.70 29.31 4.48
CA ALA A 48 28.59 29.58 3.06
C ALA A 48 27.51 28.72 2.39
N GLU A 49 27.45 27.42 2.73
CA GLU A 49 26.45 26.50 2.22
C GLU A 49 25.03 26.90 2.67
N VAL A 50 24.86 27.25 3.93
CA VAL A 50 23.56 27.73 4.47
C VAL A 50 23.16 29.03 3.75
N SER A 51 24.08 29.99 3.61
CA SER A 51 23.82 31.26 2.94
C SER A 51 23.42 31.08 1.47
N ALA A 52 24.11 30.19 0.76
CA ALA A 52 23.78 29.87 -0.64
C ALA A 52 22.38 29.25 -0.81
N ARG A 53 21.88 28.57 0.21
CA ARG A 53 20.57 27.90 0.18
C ARG A 53 19.40 28.76 0.68
N LEU A 54 19.67 29.87 1.37
CA LEU A 54 18.62 30.73 1.92
C LEU A 54 17.65 31.29 0.86
N GLY A 55 18.11 31.47 -0.38
CA GLY A 55 17.30 31.95 -1.51
C GLY A 55 16.78 30.84 -2.43
N ASP A 56 17.06 29.57 -2.13
CA ASP A 56 16.65 28.43 -2.94
C ASP A 56 15.45 27.72 -2.28
N GLU A 57 14.29 27.80 -2.92
CA GLU A 57 13.07 27.11 -2.47
C GLU A 57 13.25 25.59 -2.34
N ARG A 58 14.25 25.05 -3.05
CA ARG A 58 14.58 23.63 -2.99
C ARG A 58 15.72 23.30 -2.01
N LEU A 59 16.20 24.27 -1.28
CA LEU A 59 17.25 24.11 -0.26
C LEU A 59 18.51 23.39 -0.77
N GLY A 60 18.87 23.57 -2.04
CA GLY A 60 19.99 22.90 -2.68
C GLY A 60 19.72 21.46 -3.11
N VAL A 61 18.49 20.97 -2.99
CA VAL A 61 18.11 19.61 -3.44
C VAL A 61 17.79 19.63 -4.93
N PRO A 62 18.59 18.93 -5.78
CA PRO A 62 18.34 18.92 -7.22
C PRO A 62 17.02 18.20 -7.54
N ALA A 63 16.26 18.74 -8.50
CA ALA A 63 15.15 18.01 -9.08
C ALA A 63 15.67 16.86 -9.95
N VAL A 64 14.95 15.75 -9.94
CA VAL A 64 15.23 14.64 -10.85
C VAL A 64 14.72 15.04 -12.25
N SER A 65 15.61 15.01 -13.25
CA SER A 65 15.22 15.22 -14.64
C SER A 65 14.56 13.97 -15.22
N ASN A 66 13.50 14.15 -16.00
CA ASN A 66 12.73 13.04 -16.60
C ASN A 66 12.25 12.00 -15.58
N ALA A 67 11.79 12.48 -14.45
CA ALA A 67 11.29 11.61 -13.38
C ALA A 67 10.08 10.82 -13.84
N ALA A 68 10.16 9.50 -13.74
CA ALA A 68 9.02 8.62 -14.02
C ALA A 68 7.99 8.68 -12.89
N PRO A 69 6.70 8.39 -13.19
CA PRO A 69 5.64 8.33 -12.19
C PRO A 69 5.92 7.29 -11.10
N VAL A 70 5.64 7.68 -9.86
CA VAL A 70 5.71 6.81 -8.68
C VAL A 70 4.34 6.69 -8.06
N VAL A 71 3.90 5.46 -7.81
CA VAL A 71 2.71 5.20 -6.99
C VAL A 71 3.16 5.00 -5.54
N VAL A 72 2.53 5.69 -4.61
CA VAL A 72 2.67 5.44 -3.18
C VAL A 72 1.32 5.01 -2.65
N ASP A 73 1.21 3.75 -2.27
CA ASP A 73 0.00 3.14 -1.72
C ASP A 73 0.09 3.08 -0.20
N PHE A 74 -0.81 3.78 0.48
CA PHE A 74 -0.77 3.92 1.92
C PHE A 74 -2.13 4.23 2.52
N SER A 75 -2.25 4.10 3.85
CA SER A 75 -3.48 4.18 4.63
C SER A 75 -4.33 2.92 4.53
N SER A 76 -5.03 2.72 3.45
CA SER A 76 -5.77 1.50 3.04
C SER A 76 -6.68 0.91 4.13
N PRO A 77 -7.58 1.71 4.75
CA PRO A 77 -8.50 1.20 5.74
C PRO A 77 -9.59 0.35 5.11
N ASN A 78 -10.19 -0.55 5.90
CA ASN A 78 -11.37 -1.29 5.48
C ASN A 78 -12.63 -0.47 5.75
N ILE A 79 -13.58 -0.52 4.82
CA ILE A 79 -14.91 0.08 4.98
C ILE A 79 -15.62 -0.50 6.20
N ALA A 80 -16.40 0.35 6.88
CA ALA A 80 -17.16 0.07 8.09
C ALA A 80 -16.32 -0.40 9.30
N LYS A 81 -15.00 -0.21 9.24
CA LYS A 81 -14.12 -0.45 10.39
C LYS A 81 -13.46 0.86 10.81
N GLU A 82 -13.18 0.96 12.11
CA GLU A 82 -12.48 2.10 12.66
C GLU A 82 -11.01 2.10 12.22
N MET A 83 -10.50 3.29 11.88
CA MET A 83 -9.06 3.48 11.71
C MET A 83 -8.38 3.38 13.08
N HIS A 84 -7.31 2.62 13.15
CA HIS A 84 -6.50 2.45 14.36
C HIS A 84 -5.07 2.94 14.13
N VAL A 85 -4.24 2.91 15.18
CA VAL A 85 -2.87 3.41 15.14
C VAL A 85 -2.00 2.79 14.04
N GLY A 86 -2.28 1.56 13.61
CA GLY A 86 -1.60 0.93 12.47
C GLY A 86 -1.85 1.68 11.16
N HIS A 87 -3.12 2.05 10.91
CA HIS A 87 -3.48 2.88 9.75
C HIS A 87 -2.86 4.28 9.82
N LEU A 88 -2.85 4.91 11.01
CA LEU A 88 -2.21 6.22 11.19
C LEU A 88 -0.71 6.18 10.87
N ARG A 89 0.01 5.14 11.31
CA ARG A 89 1.44 4.98 10.96
C ARG A 89 1.65 4.88 9.45
N SER A 90 0.90 3.99 8.79
CA SER A 90 0.97 3.83 7.33
C SER A 90 0.67 5.18 6.64
N THR A 91 -0.37 5.88 7.08
CA THR A 91 -0.79 7.17 6.52
C THR A 91 0.31 8.23 6.64
N ILE A 92 0.88 8.42 7.83
CA ILE A 92 1.92 9.44 8.07
C ILE A 92 3.22 9.11 7.32
N ILE A 93 3.64 7.84 7.33
CA ILE A 93 4.86 7.41 6.65
C ILE A 93 4.68 7.56 5.13
N GLY A 94 3.55 7.10 4.60
CA GLY A 94 3.26 7.16 3.16
C GLY A 94 3.18 8.59 2.65
N ASP A 95 2.48 9.48 3.37
CA ASP A 95 2.41 10.89 3.02
C ASP A 95 3.79 11.57 3.05
N SER A 96 4.60 11.28 4.07
CA SER A 96 5.95 11.81 4.18
C SER A 96 6.83 11.37 3.00
N LEU A 97 6.76 10.10 2.61
CA LEU A 97 7.47 9.57 1.43
C LEU A 97 6.98 10.24 0.15
N ALA A 98 5.67 10.39 -0.01
CA ALA A 98 5.09 11.06 -1.17
C ALA A 98 5.55 12.51 -1.28
N ARG A 99 5.53 13.28 -0.17
CA ARG A 99 6.04 14.68 -0.13
C ARG A 99 7.51 14.76 -0.51
N VAL A 100 8.35 13.85 -0.02
CA VAL A 100 9.78 13.80 -0.38
C VAL A 100 9.98 13.50 -1.86
N LEU A 101 9.23 12.56 -2.42
CA LEU A 101 9.31 12.21 -3.84
C LEU A 101 8.83 13.36 -4.73
N GLU A 102 7.73 14.02 -4.37
CA GLU A 102 7.23 15.23 -5.04
C GLU A 102 8.25 16.36 -4.98
N PHE A 103 8.84 16.60 -3.80
CA PHE A 103 9.89 17.58 -3.64
C PHE A 103 11.12 17.27 -4.50
N ARG A 104 11.44 15.98 -4.69
CA ARG A 104 12.48 15.53 -5.61
C ARG A 104 12.08 15.68 -7.09
N GLY A 105 10.85 16.05 -7.41
CA GLY A 105 10.35 16.30 -8.76
C GLY A 105 9.72 15.08 -9.43
N HIS A 106 9.42 14.00 -8.69
CA HIS A 106 8.65 12.88 -9.25
C HIS A 106 7.17 13.22 -9.34
N PRO A 107 6.48 12.88 -10.44
CA PRO A 107 5.02 12.78 -10.44
C PRO A 107 4.62 11.66 -9.48
N VAL A 108 3.87 11.98 -8.43
CA VAL A 108 3.45 10.99 -7.43
C VAL A 108 1.96 10.79 -7.47
N LEU A 109 1.52 9.54 -7.65
CA LEU A 109 0.15 9.12 -7.45
C LEU A 109 0.01 8.55 -6.03
N ARG A 110 -0.73 9.28 -5.18
CA ARG A 110 -0.98 8.94 -3.77
C ARG A 110 -2.24 8.10 -3.72
N LEU A 111 -2.12 6.78 -3.59
CA LEU A 111 -3.27 5.88 -3.60
C LEU A 111 -3.67 5.45 -2.20
N ASN A 112 -4.98 5.37 -2.01
CA ASN A 112 -5.65 4.78 -0.87
C ASN A 112 -6.41 3.54 -1.35
N HIS A 113 -5.82 2.37 -1.19
CA HIS A 113 -6.41 1.10 -1.59
C HIS A 113 -7.36 0.59 -0.49
N VAL A 114 -8.53 1.23 -0.37
CA VAL A 114 -9.50 0.88 0.66
C VAL A 114 -10.10 -0.52 0.43
N GLY A 115 -10.33 -1.25 1.52
CA GLY A 115 -11.04 -2.52 1.48
C GLY A 115 -12.56 -2.28 1.34
N ASP A 116 -13.00 -1.91 0.15
CA ASP A 116 -14.40 -1.58 -0.17
C ASP A 116 -15.16 -2.72 -0.86
N TRP A 117 -14.55 -3.90 -0.94
CA TRP A 117 -15.17 -5.08 -1.55
C TRP A 117 -14.94 -6.32 -0.70
N GLY A 118 -15.83 -7.31 -0.84
CA GLY A 118 -15.69 -8.58 -0.14
C GLY A 118 -16.96 -9.09 0.51
N THR A 119 -16.87 -10.31 1.06
CA THR A 119 -18.01 -11.03 1.62
C THR A 119 -18.63 -10.35 2.85
N GLN A 120 -17.88 -9.49 3.56
CA GLN A 120 -18.40 -8.72 4.69
C GLN A 120 -19.55 -7.79 4.29
N PHE A 121 -19.60 -7.33 3.06
CA PHE A 121 -20.68 -6.46 2.59
C PHE A 121 -22.04 -7.17 2.55
N GLY A 122 -22.06 -8.48 2.35
CA GLY A 122 -23.32 -9.23 2.43
C GLY A 122 -24.01 -9.06 3.78
N MET A 123 -23.28 -9.23 4.90
CA MET A 123 -23.88 -9.05 6.23
C MET A 123 -24.22 -7.58 6.52
N LEU A 124 -23.40 -6.63 6.06
CA LEU A 124 -23.67 -5.20 6.30
C LEU A 124 -24.89 -4.71 5.54
N ILE A 125 -25.02 -5.09 4.26
CA ILE A 125 -26.15 -4.75 3.42
C ILE A 125 -27.43 -5.42 3.94
N THR A 126 -27.37 -6.70 4.33
CA THR A 126 -28.51 -7.41 4.92
C THR A 126 -28.96 -6.73 6.21
N HIS A 127 -28.01 -6.35 7.07
CA HIS A 127 -28.31 -5.63 8.30
C HIS A 127 -28.95 -4.28 8.01
N LEU A 128 -28.37 -3.47 7.11
CA LEU A 128 -28.91 -2.17 6.70
C LEU A 128 -30.35 -2.28 6.20
N LYS A 129 -30.63 -3.22 5.31
CA LYS A 129 -31.98 -3.46 4.75
C LYS A 129 -33.02 -3.81 5.81
N GLN A 130 -32.60 -4.40 6.94
CA GLN A 130 -33.49 -4.83 8.01
C GLN A 130 -33.69 -3.78 9.12
N VAL A 131 -32.65 -3.02 9.46
CA VAL A 131 -32.71 -2.07 10.59
C VAL A 131 -32.98 -0.64 10.17
N ALA A 132 -32.64 -0.28 8.93
CA ALA A 132 -32.80 1.07 8.40
C ALA A 132 -33.11 1.06 6.89
N PRO A 133 -34.22 0.38 6.46
CA PRO A 133 -34.56 0.32 5.03
C PRO A 133 -34.79 1.69 4.39
N GLU A 134 -35.24 2.69 5.17
CA GLU A 134 -35.45 4.08 4.76
C GLU A 134 -34.17 4.77 4.35
N ALA A 135 -33.01 4.31 4.84
CA ALA A 135 -31.70 4.83 4.40
C ALA A 135 -31.47 4.67 2.91
N LEU A 136 -32.09 3.65 2.32
CA LEU A 136 -31.99 3.41 0.89
C LEU A 136 -32.79 4.41 0.06
N ASP A 137 -33.80 5.07 0.62
CA ASP A 137 -34.60 6.07 -0.07
C ASP A 137 -34.04 7.49 0.08
N THR A 138 -33.27 7.75 1.13
CA THR A 138 -32.76 9.08 1.51
C THR A 138 -31.22 9.10 1.62
N ALA A 139 -30.51 8.39 0.75
CA ALA A 139 -29.09 8.09 0.85
C ALA A 139 -28.17 9.31 1.13
N ASP A 140 -28.49 10.49 0.59
CA ASP A 140 -27.67 11.70 0.77
C ASP A 140 -27.84 12.37 2.15
N ALA A 141 -28.92 12.08 2.87
CA ALA A 141 -29.26 12.71 4.13
C ALA A 141 -29.22 11.77 5.34
N PHE A 142 -29.03 10.48 5.10
CA PHE A 142 -29.08 9.47 6.16
C PHE A 142 -27.70 9.31 6.81
N ASP A 143 -27.67 9.45 8.13
CA ASP A 143 -26.48 9.21 8.95
C ASP A 143 -26.69 7.89 9.71
N LEU A 144 -25.87 6.89 9.44
CA LEU A 144 -25.87 5.61 10.16
C LEU A 144 -25.37 5.73 11.60
N GLY A 145 -24.89 6.92 12.00
CA GLY A 145 -24.29 7.12 13.32
C GLY A 145 -22.97 6.37 13.48
N ASP A 146 -22.86 5.59 14.55
CA ASP A 146 -21.64 4.82 14.85
C ASP A 146 -21.54 3.59 13.92
N LEU A 147 -20.80 3.74 12.82
CA LEU A 147 -20.52 2.65 11.87
C LEU A 147 -19.82 1.44 12.50
N VAL A 148 -19.01 1.67 13.54
CA VAL A 148 -18.31 0.58 14.24
C VAL A 148 -19.29 -0.23 15.07
N ALA A 149 -20.23 0.42 15.74
CA ALA A 149 -21.31 -0.26 16.44
C ALA A 149 -22.20 -1.02 15.45
N PHE A 150 -22.57 -0.40 14.34
CA PHE A 150 -23.32 -1.02 13.25
C PHE A 150 -22.62 -2.29 12.71
N TYR A 151 -21.30 -2.22 12.44
CA TYR A 151 -20.51 -3.38 12.01
C TYR A 151 -20.53 -4.51 13.06
N ARG A 152 -20.29 -4.16 14.35
CA ARG A 152 -20.26 -5.15 15.45
C ARG A 152 -21.60 -5.86 15.59
N GLU A 153 -22.71 -5.13 15.45
CA GLU A 153 -24.04 -5.69 15.52
C GLU A 153 -24.34 -6.61 14.34
N ALA A 154 -24.04 -6.19 13.11
CA ALA A 154 -24.15 -7.02 11.92
C ALA A 154 -23.31 -8.31 12.05
N LYS A 155 -22.07 -8.19 12.54
CA LYS A 155 -21.17 -9.32 12.73
C LYS A 155 -21.69 -10.29 13.79
N LYS A 156 -22.17 -9.77 14.92
CA LYS A 156 -22.79 -10.60 15.98
C LYS A 156 -23.97 -11.38 15.44
N ARG A 157 -24.88 -10.72 14.71
CA ARG A 157 -26.02 -11.40 14.08
C ARG A 157 -25.59 -12.47 13.08
N PHE A 158 -24.56 -12.18 12.30
CA PHE A 158 -24.00 -13.14 11.34
C PHE A 158 -23.43 -14.38 12.03
N ASP A 159 -22.84 -14.23 13.21
CA ASP A 159 -22.29 -15.35 13.97
C ASP A 159 -23.35 -16.16 14.71
N ASP A 160 -24.41 -15.50 15.18
CA ASP A 160 -25.43 -16.11 16.08
C ASP A 160 -26.68 -16.61 15.34
N ASP A 161 -26.97 -16.14 14.11
CA ASP A 161 -28.21 -16.41 13.38
C ASP A 161 -27.95 -17.04 12.01
N ALA A 162 -28.25 -18.34 11.88
CA ALA A 162 -28.04 -19.07 10.64
C ALA A 162 -28.90 -18.58 9.46
N ALA A 163 -30.12 -18.05 9.74
CA ALA A 163 -31.00 -17.50 8.71
C ALA A 163 -30.41 -16.17 8.18
N PHE A 164 -29.94 -15.31 9.08
CA PHE A 164 -29.24 -14.07 8.72
C PHE A 164 -27.97 -14.36 7.94
N GLN A 165 -27.21 -15.39 8.33
CA GLN A 165 -25.99 -15.81 7.62
C GLN A 165 -26.27 -16.26 6.19
N SER A 166 -27.36 -17.06 5.99
CA SER A 166 -27.80 -17.49 4.66
C SER A 166 -28.17 -16.29 3.79
N THR A 167 -29.03 -15.40 4.29
CA THR A 167 -29.47 -14.18 3.60
C THR A 167 -28.28 -13.29 3.25
N SER A 168 -27.29 -13.18 4.15
CA SER A 168 -26.07 -12.40 3.92
C SER A 168 -25.20 -12.98 2.79
N ARG A 169 -25.13 -14.30 2.66
CA ARG A 169 -24.43 -14.94 1.54
C ARG A 169 -25.14 -14.70 0.21
N ASP A 170 -26.46 -14.78 0.19
CA ASP A 170 -27.27 -14.46 -0.99
C ASP A 170 -27.08 -12.98 -1.39
N GLU A 171 -26.96 -12.11 -0.41
CA GLU A 171 -26.73 -10.68 -0.64
C GLU A 171 -25.35 -10.38 -1.26
N VAL A 172 -24.33 -11.16 -0.93
CA VAL A 172 -23.02 -11.09 -1.63
C VAL A 172 -23.18 -11.39 -3.11
N VAL A 173 -23.94 -12.44 -3.44
CA VAL A 173 -24.19 -12.82 -4.84
C VAL A 173 -24.96 -11.73 -5.59
N LYS A 174 -25.96 -11.12 -4.94
CA LYS A 174 -26.71 -9.99 -5.52
C LYS A 174 -25.79 -8.79 -5.79
N LEU A 175 -24.98 -8.41 -4.81
CA LEU A 175 -24.03 -7.30 -4.95
C LEU A 175 -23.08 -7.56 -6.12
N GLN A 176 -22.50 -8.75 -6.18
CA GLN A 176 -21.58 -9.13 -7.26
C GLN A 176 -22.27 -9.24 -8.62
N GLY A 177 -23.52 -9.61 -8.64
CA GLY A 177 -24.39 -9.63 -9.83
C GLY A 177 -24.89 -8.27 -10.28
N GLY A 178 -24.56 -7.19 -9.54
CA GLY A 178 -24.94 -5.82 -9.91
C GLY A 178 -26.39 -5.44 -9.55
N ASP A 179 -27.01 -6.12 -8.55
CA ASP A 179 -28.35 -5.76 -8.07
C ASP A 179 -28.40 -4.28 -7.66
N PRO A 180 -29.32 -3.47 -8.22
CA PRO A 180 -29.33 -2.02 -7.99
C PRO A 180 -29.53 -1.63 -6.51
N VAL A 181 -30.31 -2.41 -5.75
CA VAL A 181 -30.60 -2.12 -4.35
C VAL A 181 -29.36 -2.45 -3.49
N SER A 182 -28.71 -3.56 -3.77
CA SER A 182 -27.49 -3.97 -3.09
C SER A 182 -26.34 -3.01 -3.39
N LEU A 183 -26.19 -2.54 -4.63
CA LEU A 183 -25.21 -1.52 -5.01
C LEU A 183 -25.49 -0.19 -4.31
N LYS A 184 -26.75 0.25 -4.22
CA LYS A 184 -27.11 1.48 -3.50
C LYS A 184 -26.76 1.41 -2.02
N ALA A 185 -27.05 0.28 -1.37
CA ALA A 185 -26.67 0.02 0.02
C ALA A 185 -25.14 0.01 0.20
N TRP A 186 -24.41 -0.62 -0.72
CA TRP A 186 -22.95 -0.65 -0.71
C TRP A 186 -22.35 0.75 -0.84
N VAL A 187 -22.84 1.57 -1.77
CA VAL A 187 -22.40 2.97 -1.94
C VAL A 187 -22.60 3.75 -0.65
N LEU A 188 -23.78 3.64 -0.02
CA LEU A 188 -24.08 4.33 1.23
C LEU A 188 -23.10 3.97 2.35
N LEU A 189 -22.82 2.68 2.54
CA LEU A 189 -21.87 2.20 3.55
C LEU A 189 -20.44 2.70 3.28
N CYS A 190 -20.04 2.71 2.02
CA CYS A 190 -18.74 3.22 1.61
C CYS A 190 -18.62 4.72 1.86
N ASP A 191 -19.63 5.50 1.49
CA ASP A 191 -19.63 6.96 1.64
C ASP A 191 -19.63 7.39 3.11
N GLN A 192 -20.35 6.69 3.96
CA GLN A 192 -20.29 6.94 5.40
C GLN A 192 -18.87 6.70 5.96
N SER A 193 -18.22 5.60 5.59
CA SER A 193 -16.86 5.30 6.02
C SER A 193 -15.87 6.34 5.50
N ARG A 194 -16.00 6.77 4.24
CA ARG A 194 -15.16 7.82 3.62
C ARG A 194 -15.25 9.12 4.39
N ARG A 195 -16.45 9.52 4.83
CA ARG A 195 -16.62 10.74 5.66
C ARG A 195 -15.83 10.67 6.96
N GLU A 196 -15.79 9.52 7.62
CA GLU A 196 -15.01 9.33 8.85
C GLU A 196 -13.50 9.35 8.58
N PHE A 197 -13.04 8.68 7.54
CA PHE A 197 -11.63 8.69 7.15
C PHE A 197 -11.18 10.10 6.74
N GLN A 198 -12.02 10.83 6.02
CA GLN A 198 -11.71 12.18 5.55
C GLN A 198 -11.47 13.15 6.70
N LYS A 199 -12.21 13.06 7.82
CA LYS A 199 -11.96 13.87 9.02
C LYS A 199 -10.53 13.72 9.53
N ILE A 200 -9.96 12.50 9.46
CA ILE A 200 -8.59 12.21 9.89
C ILE A 200 -7.60 12.76 8.87
N TYR A 201 -7.86 12.56 7.58
CA TYR A 201 -6.99 13.06 6.51
C TYR A 201 -6.93 14.58 6.50
N ASP A 202 -8.06 15.26 6.66
CA ASP A 202 -8.12 16.72 6.76
C ASP A 202 -7.34 17.25 7.96
N ARG A 203 -7.50 16.61 9.14
CA ARG A 203 -6.77 16.98 10.34
C ARG A 203 -5.25 16.85 10.22
N LEU A 204 -4.79 15.92 9.40
CA LEU A 204 -3.36 15.63 9.17
C LEU A 204 -2.81 16.29 7.89
N ASP A 205 -3.62 17.06 7.16
CA ASP A 205 -3.29 17.61 5.83
C ASP A 205 -2.80 16.52 4.87
N ILE A 206 -3.48 15.37 4.87
CA ILE A 206 -3.17 14.23 3.99
C ILE A 206 -4.01 14.33 2.72
N ARG A 207 -3.35 14.19 1.58
CA ARG A 207 -4.00 14.15 0.27
C ARG A 207 -3.86 12.75 -0.31
N LEU A 208 -4.99 12.13 -0.62
CA LEU A 208 -5.10 10.78 -1.18
C LEU A 208 -6.09 10.76 -2.34
N SER A 209 -5.80 9.90 -3.32
CA SER A 209 -6.75 9.48 -4.35
C SER A 209 -7.22 8.07 -3.99
N GLU A 210 -8.50 7.90 -3.76
CA GLU A 210 -9.07 6.60 -3.46
C GLU A 210 -9.15 5.74 -4.72
N ARG A 211 -8.69 4.51 -4.59
CA ARG A 211 -8.89 3.45 -5.58
C ARG A 211 -8.96 2.13 -4.83
N GLY A 212 -10.16 1.79 -4.38
CA GLY A 212 -10.43 0.61 -3.57
C GLY A 212 -10.35 -0.70 -4.35
N GLU A 213 -10.54 -1.80 -3.62
CA GLU A 213 -10.57 -3.16 -4.20
C GLU A 213 -11.61 -3.28 -5.33
N SER A 214 -12.77 -2.62 -5.17
CA SER A 214 -13.86 -2.64 -6.16
C SER A 214 -13.47 -2.14 -7.54
N PHE A 215 -12.54 -1.19 -7.61
CA PHE A 215 -12.01 -0.66 -8.88
C PHE A 215 -11.37 -1.76 -9.73
N TYR A 216 -10.74 -2.74 -9.09
CA TYR A 216 -9.99 -3.77 -9.80
C TYR A 216 -10.84 -4.97 -10.23
N ASN A 217 -12.13 -5.06 -9.83
CA ASN A 217 -13.02 -6.16 -10.19
C ASN A 217 -13.07 -6.47 -11.69
N PRO A 218 -13.17 -5.49 -12.60
CA PRO A 218 -13.19 -5.75 -14.04
C PRO A 218 -11.88 -6.36 -14.57
N PHE A 219 -10.78 -6.22 -13.85
CA PHE A 219 -9.45 -6.68 -14.28
C PHE A 219 -9.09 -8.06 -13.74
N LEU A 220 -9.86 -8.63 -12.79
CA LEU A 220 -9.55 -9.91 -12.16
C LEU A 220 -9.49 -11.07 -13.15
N PRO A 221 -10.40 -11.23 -14.12
CA PRO A 221 -10.29 -12.28 -15.12
C PRO A 221 -8.98 -12.22 -15.92
N ALA A 222 -8.56 -11.00 -16.28
CA ALA A 222 -7.33 -10.79 -17.04
C ALA A 222 -6.04 -11.15 -16.25
N VAL A 223 -6.10 -11.19 -14.91
CA VAL A 223 -5.01 -11.74 -14.07
C VAL A 223 -4.87 -13.22 -14.29
N ILE A 224 -5.98 -13.96 -14.27
CA ILE A 224 -5.99 -15.42 -14.50
C ILE A 224 -5.46 -15.73 -15.91
N ASP A 225 -5.97 -15.03 -16.93
CA ASP A 225 -5.52 -15.22 -18.31
C ASP A 225 -4.02 -14.93 -18.47
N GLY A 226 -3.52 -13.88 -17.84
CA GLY A 226 -2.11 -13.52 -17.87
C GLY A 226 -1.22 -14.55 -17.17
N LEU A 227 -1.63 -15.06 -16.00
CA LEU A 227 -0.90 -16.11 -15.29
C LEU A 227 -0.91 -17.44 -16.05
N LYS A 228 -2.03 -17.74 -16.73
CA LYS A 228 -2.13 -18.92 -17.62
C LYS A 228 -1.18 -18.80 -18.81
N ALA A 229 -1.14 -17.64 -19.45
CA ALA A 229 -0.24 -17.37 -20.57
C ALA A 229 1.25 -17.44 -20.17
N ALA A 230 1.56 -17.08 -18.92
CA ALA A 230 2.90 -17.20 -18.33
C ALA A 230 3.22 -18.63 -17.83
N GLU A 231 2.32 -19.59 -18.00
CA GLU A 231 2.46 -20.99 -17.55
C GLU A 231 2.70 -21.12 -16.03
N LEU A 232 2.15 -20.20 -15.24
CA LEU A 232 2.33 -20.16 -13.79
C LEU A 232 1.19 -20.81 -12.99
N LEU A 233 0.03 -21.07 -13.64
CA LEU A 233 -1.14 -21.61 -12.96
C LEU A 233 -1.07 -23.12 -12.80
N VAL A 234 -1.39 -23.58 -11.59
CA VAL A 234 -1.58 -24.97 -11.25
C VAL A 234 -2.95 -25.12 -10.60
N THR A 235 -3.73 -26.12 -11.03
CA THR A 235 -4.98 -26.47 -10.34
C THR A 235 -4.66 -27.37 -9.14
N ASP A 236 -4.98 -26.91 -7.95
CA ASP A 236 -4.80 -27.64 -6.70
C ASP A 236 -6.10 -27.62 -5.90
N GLU A 237 -6.62 -28.79 -5.53
CA GLU A 237 -7.92 -28.96 -4.84
C GLU A 237 -9.07 -28.17 -5.48
N GLY A 238 -9.05 -28.03 -6.81
CA GLY A 238 -10.06 -27.28 -7.57
C GLY A 238 -9.83 -25.76 -7.65
N ALA A 239 -8.89 -25.22 -6.89
CA ALA A 239 -8.50 -23.79 -6.96
C ALA A 239 -7.39 -23.57 -7.99
N GLN A 240 -7.31 -22.35 -8.53
CA GLN A 240 -6.17 -21.92 -9.36
C GLN A 240 -5.11 -21.31 -8.46
N CYS A 241 -3.91 -21.83 -8.51
CA CYS A 241 -2.83 -21.49 -7.60
C CYS A 241 -1.52 -21.21 -8.35
N VAL A 242 -0.67 -20.40 -7.74
CA VAL A 242 0.74 -20.23 -8.15
C VAL A 242 1.63 -20.67 -6.99
N PHE A 243 2.47 -21.68 -7.23
CA PHE A 243 3.45 -22.13 -6.25
C PHE A 243 4.73 -21.30 -6.34
N LEU A 244 5.20 -20.84 -5.19
CA LEU A 244 6.40 -20.03 -5.07
C LEU A 244 7.58 -20.86 -4.59
N GLU A 245 8.77 -20.56 -5.09
CA GLU A 245 9.99 -21.21 -4.64
C GLU A 245 10.36 -20.75 -3.22
N GLY A 246 10.70 -21.71 -2.37
CA GLY A 246 11.15 -21.43 -1.00
C GLY A 246 10.05 -21.05 0.00
N VAL A 247 8.79 -20.96 -0.43
CA VAL A 247 7.66 -20.68 0.48
C VAL A 247 6.99 -21.98 0.91
N GLN A 248 7.07 -22.28 2.21
CA GLN A 248 6.52 -23.50 2.78
C GLN A 248 5.54 -23.18 3.92
N GLY A 249 4.50 -23.97 4.03
CA GLY A 249 3.58 -23.96 5.15
C GLY A 249 4.23 -24.55 6.41
N LYS A 250 3.48 -24.50 7.52
CA LYS A 250 3.91 -25.05 8.81
C LYS A 250 4.17 -26.56 8.79
N ASP A 251 3.59 -27.24 7.83
CA ASP A 251 3.74 -28.70 7.58
C ASP A 251 4.88 -29.02 6.61
N GLY A 252 5.66 -28.04 6.17
CA GLY A 252 6.78 -28.18 5.24
C GLY A 252 6.37 -28.36 3.78
N LYS A 253 5.06 -28.30 3.47
CA LYS A 253 4.58 -28.34 2.09
C LYS A 253 4.68 -26.98 1.43
N PRO A 254 4.87 -26.91 0.09
CA PRO A 254 4.79 -25.66 -0.64
C PRO A 254 3.46 -24.95 -0.36
N LEU A 255 3.53 -23.68 -0.01
CA LEU A 255 2.34 -22.85 0.23
C LEU A 255 2.03 -22.05 -1.03
N PRO A 256 0.89 -22.33 -1.72
CA PRO A 256 0.55 -21.60 -2.94
C PRO A 256 -0.09 -20.24 -2.66
N VAL A 257 0.07 -19.33 -3.61
CA VAL A 257 -0.78 -18.15 -3.71
C VAL A 257 -2.05 -18.55 -4.46
N ILE A 258 -3.20 -18.59 -3.77
CA ILE A 258 -4.48 -18.90 -4.41
C ILE A 258 -4.94 -17.63 -5.14
N VAL A 259 -5.13 -17.75 -6.46
CA VAL A 259 -5.58 -16.65 -7.32
C VAL A 259 -7.04 -16.78 -7.76
N GLN A 260 -7.60 -18.00 -7.73
CA GLN A 260 -9.03 -18.22 -7.89
C GLN A 260 -9.44 -19.42 -7.06
N LYS A 261 -10.51 -19.26 -6.29
CA LYS A 261 -11.06 -20.32 -5.46
C LYS A 261 -11.73 -21.39 -6.30
N SER A 262 -11.97 -22.56 -5.71
CA SER A 262 -12.68 -23.69 -6.35
C SER A 262 -14.14 -23.37 -6.74
N ASP A 263 -14.78 -22.39 -6.09
CA ASP A 263 -16.11 -21.88 -6.43
C ASP A 263 -16.09 -20.82 -7.55
N GLY A 264 -14.91 -20.53 -8.14
CA GLY A 264 -14.71 -19.50 -9.15
C GLY A 264 -14.51 -18.08 -8.61
N GLY A 265 -14.66 -17.88 -7.32
CA GLY A 265 -14.50 -16.57 -6.66
C GLY A 265 -13.03 -16.13 -6.60
N PHE A 266 -12.81 -14.83 -6.58
CA PHE A 266 -11.51 -14.23 -6.40
C PHE A 266 -11.24 -13.89 -4.92
N ASN A 267 -9.98 -13.64 -4.58
CA ASN A 267 -9.56 -13.19 -3.26
C ASN A 267 -8.65 -11.96 -3.33
N TYR A 268 -8.22 -11.48 -2.17
CA TYR A 268 -7.37 -10.29 -2.05
C TYR A 268 -6.04 -10.43 -2.83
N ALA A 269 -5.46 -11.62 -2.93
CA ALA A 269 -4.22 -11.80 -3.71
C ALA A 269 -4.43 -11.50 -5.20
N THR A 270 -5.59 -11.88 -5.76
CA THR A 270 -5.92 -11.58 -7.15
C THR A 270 -6.16 -10.10 -7.35
N THR A 271 -6.80 -9.43 -6.41
CA THR A 271 -7.02 -7.98 -6.43
C THR A 271 -5.68 -7.24 -6.39
N ASP A 272 -4.75 -7.65 -5.53
CA ASP A 272 -3.42 -7.05 -5.46
C ASP A 272 -2.59 -7.28 -6.72
N LEU A 273 -2.69 -8.47 -7.33
CA LEU A 273 -2.07 -8.75 -8.62
C LEU A 273 -2.65 -7.89 -9.75
N ALA A 274 -3.97 -7.69 -9.76
CA ALA A 274 -4.63 -6.78 -10.69
C ALA A 274 -4.16 -5.34 -10.48
N ALA A 275 -4.02 -4.92 -9.21
CA ALA A 275 -3.51 -3.60 -8.86
C ALA A 275 -2.06 -3.40 -9.34
N ILE A 276 -1.17 -4.36 -9.11
CA ILE A 276 0.22 -4.29 -9.60
C ILE A 276 0.23 -4.17 -11.13
N ARG A 277 -0.49 -5.03 -11.82
CA ARG A 277 -0.56 -5.02 -13.27
C ARG A 277 -1.08 -3.69 -13.82
N TYR A 278 -2.10 -3.11 -13.19
CA TYR A 278 -2.66 -1.81 -13.56
C TYR A 278 -1.67 -0.67 -13.30
N ARG A 279 -1.02 -0.67 -12.13
CA ARG A 279 -0.08 0.38 -11.73
C ARG A 279 1.16 0.47 -12.63
N PHE A 280 1.71 -0.67 -13.04
CA PHE A 280 2.82 -0.73 -13.99
C PHE A 280 2.37 -0.71 -15.46
N GLY A 281 1.10 -0.95 -15.74
CA GLY A 281 0.54 -0.88 -17.08
C GLY A 281 0.71 0.49 -17.72
N ALA A 282 0.90 0.52 -19.03
CA ALA A 282 1.09 1.77 -19.77
C ALA A 282 -0.17 2.65 -19.72
N ALA A 283 0.02 3.95 -19.60
CA ALA A 283 -1.08 4.91 -19.72
C ALA A 283 -1.60 4.96 -21.17
N PRO A 284 -2.91 5.17 -21.40
CA PRO A 284 -3.96 5.48 -20.41
C PRO A 284 -4.63 4.25 -19.77
N GLU A 285 -4.32 3.03 -20.19
CA GLU A 285 -4.93 1.78 -19.70
C GLU A 285 -4.42 1.37 -18.31
N GLY A 286 -3.36 2.03 -17.82
CA GLY A 286 -2.76 1.87 -16.51
C GLY A 286 -2.14 3.17 -16.00
N ASP A 287 -1.42 3.12 -14.89
CA ASP A 287 -0.82 4.30 -14.26
C ASP A 287 0.55 4.67 -14.87
N GLY A 288 1.16 3.81 -15.66
CA GLY A 288 2.49 4.01 -16.24
C GLY A 288 3.61 4.18 -15.21
N ALA A 289 3.41 3.66 -14.00
CA ALA A 289 4.37 3.79 -12.93
C ALA A 289 5.65 3.01 -13.24
N ARG A 290 6.80 3.57 -12.82
CA ARG A 290 8.09 2.85 -12.82
C ARG A 290 8.49 2.36 -11.46
N ARG A 291 7.82 2.85 -10.42
CA ARG A 291 8.01 2.44 -9.04
C ARG A 291 6.66 2.46 -8.31
N VAL A 292 6.41 1.43 -7.53
CA VAL A 292 5.28 1.36 -6.61
C VAL A 292 5.83 1.13 -5.21
N VAL A 293 5.42 1.96 -4.27
CA VAL A 293 5.80 1.89 -2.86
C VAL A 293 4.56 1.52 -2.06
N TYR A 294 4.58 0.37 -1.41
CA TYR A 294 3.52 -0.08 -0.50
C TYR A 294 3.92 0.20 0.95
N VAL A 295 3.11 0.96 1.66
CA VAL A 295 3.33 1.28 3.07
C VAL A 295 2.28 0.55 3.91
N THR A 296 2.61 -0.63 4.35
CA THR A 296 1.70 -1.56 5.03
C THR A 296 2.21 -1.97 6.41
N ASP A 297 1.37 -2.67 7.18
CA ASP A 297 1.78 -3.28 8.44
C ASP A 297 2.70 -4.47 8.20
N ALA A 298 3.64 -4.72 9.13
CA ALA A 298 4.58 -5.83 9.06
C ALA A 298 3.90 -7.22 8.95
N GLY A 299 2.67 -7.35 9.43
CA GLY A 299 1.85 -8.56 9.26
C GLY A 299 1.54 -8.92 7.81
N GLN A 300 1.61 -7.94 6.89
CA GLN A 300 1.40 -8.13 5.46
C GLN A 300 2.65 -8.56 4.68
N THR A 301 3.81 -8.64 5.32
CA THR A 301 5.10 -8.91 4.64
C THR A 301 5.06 -10.17 3.79
N ASN A 302 4.59 -11.28 4.35
CA ASN A 302 4.56 -12.56 3.62
C ASN A 302 3.58 -12.54 2.45
N HIS A 303 2.45 -11.86 2.61
CA HIS A 303 1.46 -11.69 1.55
C HIS A 303 2.07 -10.92 0.37
N PHE A 304 2.59 -9.72 0.62
CA PHE A 304 3.18 -8.90 -0.45
C PHE A 304 4.43 -9.53 -1.06
N ALA A 305 5.27 -10.22 -0.28
CA ALA A 305 6.39 -10.98 -0.82
C ALA A 305 5.93 -12.05 -1.82
N GLY A 306 4.82 -12.75 -1.52
CA GLY A 306 4.23 -13.72 -2.43
C GLY A 306 3.65 -13.07 -3.69
N VAL A 307 2.88 -12.00 -3.52
CA VAL A 307 2.25 -11.26 -4.63
C VAL A 307 3.31 -10.67 -5.57
N PHE A 308 4.40 -10.10 -5.03
CA PHE A 308 5.50 -9.55 -5.83
C PHE A 308 6.23 -10.63 -6.62
N GLN A 309 6.53 -11.78 -6.01
CA GLN A 309 7.14 -12.89 -6.74
C GLN A 309 6.27 -13.40 -7.88
N VAL A 310 4.95 -13.51 -7.68
CA VAL A 310 4.02 -13.87 -8.76
C VAL A 310 4.06 -12.85 -9.88
N ALA A 311 3.98 -11.57 -9.55
CA ALA A 311 3.97 -10.47 -10.53
C ALA A 311 5.29 -10.37 -11.31
N GLU A 312 6.43 -10.58 -10.63
CA GLU A 312 7.77 -10.61 -11.25
C GLU A 312 7.88 -11.79 -12.24
N ARG A 313 7.51 -13.00 -11.81
CA ARG A 313 7.52 -14.19 -12.68
C ARG A 313 6.57 -14.08 -13.87
N ALA A 314 5.48 -13.34 -13.72
CA ALA A 314 4.54 -13.05 -14.81
C ALA A 314 5.03 -11.93 -15.75
N GLY A 315 6.17 -11.29 -15.46
CA GLY A 315 6.72 -10.18 -16.26
C GLY A 315 5.92 -8.89 -16.15
N TRP A 316 5.19 -8.69 -15.04
CA TRP A 316 4.35 -7.50 -14.85
C TRP A 316 5.08 -6.35 -14.12
N ILE A 317 6.20 -6.65 -13.49
CA ILE A 317 7.06 -5.65 -12.85
C ILE A 317 8.20 -5.32 -13.82
N PRO A 318 8.38 -4.05 -14.20
CA PRO A 318 9.49 -3.64 -15.07
C PRO A 318 10.84 -3.76 -14.33
N ASP A 319 11.90 -4.00 -15.11
CA ASP A 319 13.30 -4.05 -14.63
C ASP A 319 13.76 -2.72 -13.98
#